data_747ae3ec7fa0efd6a1e49623856810fa
#
_entry.id   747ae3ec7fa0efd6a1e49623856810fa
#
_cell.length_a   1.000
_cell.length_b   1.000
_cell.length_c   1.000
_cell.angle_alpha   90.00
_cell.angle_beta   90.00
_cell.angle_gamma   90.00
#
_symmetry.space_group_name_H-M   'P 1'
#
loop_
_entity.id
_entity.type
_entity.pdbx_description
1 polymer ?
#
loop_
_entity_poly.entity_id
_entity_poly.type
_entity_poly.pdbx_seq_one_letter_code
_entity_poly.pdbx_strand_id
1 'polypeptide(L)' 'MDVRSELKSQIVAALAGASFPIVSPEALLAAFPQGADTTCEAGDVKLRAGDAGGVLTATDFPFTSAEQVADTILSRALA' A
#
# COMPACT_ATOMS: atom_id res chain seq x y z
N MET A 1 13.26 11.80 10.94
CA MET A 1 12.69 11.21 9.73
C MET A 1 11.22 11.02 9.91
N ASP A 2 10.49 11.25 8.87
CA ASP A 2 9.04 11.18 8.90
C ASP A 2 8.59 9.73 8.70
N VAL A 3 7.84 9.19 9.66
CA VAL A 3 7.30 7.83 9.59
C VAL A 3 6.49 7.62 8.32
N ARG A 4 5.68 8.63 7.96
CA ARG A 4 4.87 8.55 6.75
C ARG A 4 5.72 8.39 5.50
N SER A 5 6.81 9.15 5.40
CA SER A 5 7.71 9.05 4.26
C SER A 5 8.40 7.69 4.20
N GLU A 6 8.79 7.14 5.34
CA GLU A 6 9.40 5.83 5.38
C GLU A 6 8.42 4.74 4.93
N LEU A 7 7.19 4.79 5.42
CA LEU A 7 6.16 3.83 5.03
C LEU A 7 5.86 3.95 3.55
N LYS A 8 5.78 5.17 3.03
CA LYS A 8 5.55 5.40 1.60
C LYS A 8 6.64 4.75 0.78
N SER A 9 7.91 4.96 1.17
CA SER A 9 9.03 4.36 0.45
C SER A 9 8.97 2.84 0.46
N GLN A 10 8.60 2.25 1.58
CA GLN A 10 8.47 0.79 1.69
C GLN A 10 7.36 0.27 0.81
N ILE A 11 6.22 0.93 0.79
CA ILE A 11 5.09 0.52 -0.04
C ILE A 11 5.45 0.63 -1.52
N VAL A 12 6.05 1.75 -1.91
CA VAL A 12 6.46 1.96 -3.30
C VAL A 12 7.48 0.90 -3.72
N ALA A 13 8.44 0.61 -2.85
CA ALA A 13 9.44 -0.42 -3.15
C ALA A 13 8.81 -1.81 -3.29
N ALA A 14 7.83 -2.12 -2.44
CA ALA A 14 7.12 -3.39 -2.52
C ALA A 14 6.34 -3.54 -3.82
N LEU A 15 5.88 -2.43 -4.38
CA LEU A 15 5.10 -2.42 -5.61
C LEU A 15 5.94 -2.17 -6.87
N ALA A 16 7.26 -2.11 -6.73
CA ALA A 16 8.14 -1.79 -7.85
C ALA A 16 8.00 -2.75 -9.03
N GLY A 17 7.67 -4.02 -8.75
CA GLY A 17 7.48 -5.02 -9.80
C GLY A 17 6.03 -5.22 -10.20
N ALA A 18 5.11 -4.44 -9.65
CA ALA A 18 3.69 -4.61 -9.92
C ALA A 18 3.31 -4.10 -11.30
N SER A 19 2.27 -4.69 -11.87
CA SER A 19 1.71 -4.24 -13.13
C SER A 19 0.59 -3.25 -12.87
N PHE A 20 0.68 -2.08 -13.47
CA PHE A 20 -0.36 -1.07 -13.35
C PHE A 20 -1.14 -0.96 -14.66
N PRO A 21 -2.39 -0.56 -14.62
CA PRO A 21 -3.15 -0.16 -13.43
C PRO A 21 -3.55 -1.33 -12.53
N ILE A 22 -3.73 -1.07 -11.25
CA ILE A 22 -4.25 -2.04 -10.29
C ILE A 22 -5.74 -1.74 -10.12
N VAL A 23 -6.59 -2.69 -10.48
CA VAL A 23 -8.03 -2.43 -10.62
C VAL A 23 -8.89 -2.98 -9.47
N SER A 24 -8.29 -3.74 -8.56
CA SER A 24 -9.04 -4.31 -7.45
C SER A 24 -8.14 -4.52 -6.23
N PRO A 25 -8.74 -4.61 -5.02
CA PRO A 25 -7.95 -4.91 -3.82
C PRO A 25 -7.20 -6.24 -3.92
N GLU A 26 -7.81 -7.22 -4.57
CA GLU A 26 -7.16 -8.53 -4.76
C GLU A 26 -5.92 -8.41 -5.62
N ALA A 27 -6.00 -7.64 -6.70
CA ALA A 27 -4.86 -7.39 -7.56
C ALA A 27 -3.77 -6.64 -6.81
N LEU A 28 -4.15 -5.71 -5.93
CA LEU A 28 -3.21 -4.98 -5.10
C LEU A 28 -2.45 -5.91 -4.16
N LEU A 29 -3.16 -6.78 -3.46
CA LEU A 29 -2.53 -7.74 -2.56
C LEU A 29 -1.62 -8.70 -3.31
N ALA A 30 -2.02 -9.13 -4.49
CA ALA A 30 -1.20 -10.01 -5.31
C ALA A 30 0.08 -9.32 -5.80
N ALA A 31 0.09 -8.01 -5.86
CA ALA A 31 1.26 -7.23 -6.29
C ALA A 31 2.34 -7.15 -5.21
N PHE A 32 1.97 -7.36 -3.94
CA PHE A 32 2.94 -7.34 -2.85
C PHE A 32 3.73 -8.65 -2.79
N PRO A 33 5.02 -8.61 -2.39
CA PRO A 33 5.88 -9.80 -2.39
C PRO A 33 5.34 -10.97 -1.57
N GLN A 34 4.67 -10.68 -0.46
CA GLN A 34 4.12 -11.71 0.41
C GLN A 34 2.59 -11.62 0.50
N GLY A 35 1.98 -11.00 -0.51
CA GLY A 35 0.55 -10.82 -0.51
C GLY A 35 0.07 -10.06 0.71
N ALA A 36 -1.00 -10.54 1.34
CA ALA A 36 -1.58 -9.89 2.50
C ALA A 36 -0.67 -9.89 3.73
N ASP A 37 0.35 -10.75 3.76
CA ASP A 37 1.28 -10.84 4.89
C ASP A 37 2.42 -9.82 4.80
N THR A 38 2.55 -9.11 3.69
CA THR A 38 3.57 -8.08 3.54
C THR A 38 3.38 -7.02 4.62
N THR A 39 4.44 -6.73 5.37
CA THR A 39 4.40 -5.77 6.47
C THR A 39 5.39 -4.66 6.24
N CYS A 40 4.98 -3.42 6.50
CA CYS A 40 5.83 -2.24 6.46
C CYS A 40 5.88 -1.64 7.86
N GLU A 41 7.06 -1.28 8.32
CA GLU A 41 7.25 -0.72 9.65
C GLU A 41 8.11 0.53 9.61
N ALA A 42 7.71 1.53 10.39
CA ALA A 42 8.52 2.73 10.59
C ALA A 42 8.17 3.31 11.96
N GLY A 43 9.19 3.52 12.79
CA GLY A 43 8.97 3.97 14.16
C GLY A 43 8.10 2.99 14.91
N ASP A 44 7.02 3.49 15.49
CA ASP A 44 6.05 2.68 16.23
C ASP A 44 4.89 2.22 15.36
N VAL A 45 4.91 2.54 14.08
CA VAL A 45 3.82 2.22 13.15
C VAL A 45 4.13 0.95 12.38
N LYS A 46 3.14 0.08 12.29
CA LYS A 46 3.27 -1.17 11.55
C LYS A 46 2.03 -1.34 10.68
N LEU A 47 2.25 -1.50 9.38
CA LEU A 47 1.16 -1.69 8.42
C LEU A 47 1.31 -3.05 7.75
N ARG A 48 0.21 -3.80 7.71
CA ARG A 48 0.14 -5.07 7.00
C ARG A 48 -0.67 -4.85 5.72
N ALA A 49 -0.23 -5.43 4.61
CA ALA A 49 -0.90 -5.26 3.34
C ALA A 49 -2.37 -5.70 3.38
N GLY A 50 -2.68 -6.77 4.10
CA GLY A 50 -4.06 -7.21 4.26
C GLY A 50 -4.94 -6.19 4.95
N ASP A 51 -4.40 -5.53 5.99
CA ASP A 51 -5.12 -4.47 6.70
C ASP A 51 -5.24 -3.23 5.82
N ALA A 52 -4.19 -2.90 5.08
CA ALA A 52 -4.23 -1.77 4.16
C ALA A 52 -5.29 -1.97 3.08
N GLY A 53 -5.40 -3.18 2.56
CA GLY A 53 -6.45 -3.49 1.59
C GLY A 53 -7.85 -3.30 2.14
N GLY A 54 -8.01 -3.52 3.45
CA GLY A 54 -9.30 -3.34 4.12
C GLY A 54 -9.74 -1.89 4.29
N VAL A 55 -8.82 -0.93 4.22
CA VAL A 55 -9.19 0.48 4.33
C VAL A 55 -9.47 1.12 2.97
N LEU A 56 -9.23 0.39 1.89
CA LEU A 56 -9.48 0.89 0.54
C LEU A 56 -10.89 0.51 0.10
N THR A 57 -11.47 1.33 -0.76
CA THR A 57 -12.80 1.08 -1.32
C THR A 57 -12.73 0.95 -2.83
N ALA A 58 -13.80 0.45 -3.44
CA ALA A 58 -13.85 0.30 -4.89
C ALA A 58 -13.67 1.63 -5.62
N THR A 59 -14.02 2.74 -4.97
CA THR A 59 -13.89 4.07 -5.58
C THR A 59 -12.44 4.56 -5.63
N ASP A 60 -11.55 3.93 -4.88
CA ASP A 60 -10.13 4.29 -4.92
C ASP A 60 -9.42 3.71 -6.14
N PHE A 61 -10.00 2.70 -6.74
CA PHE A 61 -9.42 2.04 -7.90
C PHE A 61 -9.95 2.64 -9.19
N PRO A 62 -9.21 2.54 -10.28
CA PRO A 62 -7.89 1.89 -10.38
C PRO A 62 -6.76 2.79 -9.86
N PHE A 63 -5.66 2.17 -9.46
CA PHE A 63 -4.43 2.87 -9.14
C PHE A 63 -3.49 2.81 -10.35
N THR A 64 -2.93 3.93 -10.71
CA THR A 64 -2.07 4.03 -11.88
C THR A 64 -0.59 4.08 -11.52
N SER A 65 -0.26 4.22 -10.25
CA SER A 65 1.14 4.25 -9.81
C SER A 65 1.26 3.75 -8.37
N ALA A 66 2.45 3.29 -8.01
CA ALA A 66 2.74 2.86 -6.65
C ALA A 66 2.63 4.02 -5.66
N GLU A 67 3.01 5.22 -6.07
CA GLU A 67 2.90 6.39 -5.21
C GLU A 67 1.44 6.69 -4.87
N GLN A 68 0.56 6.56 -5.84
CA GLN A 68 -0.86 6.77 -5.62
C GLN A 68 -1.41 5.77 -4.60
N VAL A 69 -1.00 4.51 -4.71
CA VAL A 69 -1.38 3.47 -3.75
C VAL A 69 -0.91 3.84 -2.35
N ALA A 70 0.38 4.19 -2.23
CA ALA A 70 0.96 4.51 -0.94
C ALA A 70 0.29 5.71 -0.30
N ASP A 71 0.06 6.78 -1.05
CA ASP A 71 -0.58 7.98 -0.52
C ASP A 71 -1.99 7.69 -0.03
N THR A 72 -2.74 6.90 -0.77
CA THR A 72 -4.12 6.56 -0.39
C THR A 72 -4.14 5.72 0.88
N ILE A 73 -3.29 4.70 0.94
CA ILE A 73 -3.21 3.83 2.12
C ILE A 73 -2.83 4.66 3.36
N LEU A 74 -1.80 5.48 3.24
CA LEU A 74 -1.32 6.25 4.37
C LEU A 74 -2.33 7.30 4.83
N SER A 75 -3.03 7.92 3.89
CA SER A 75 -4.06 8.89 4.22
C SER A 75 -5.18 8.26 5.06
N ARG A 76 -5.47 7.00 4.83
CA ARG A 76 -6.53 6.31 5.55
C ARG A 76 -6.04 5.62 6.80
N ALA A 77 -4.87 5.00 6.74
CA ALA A 77 -4.32 4.26 7.87
C ALA A 77 -3.79 5.17 8.96
N LEU A 78 -3.27 6.35 8.61
CA LEU A 78 -2.67 7.30 9.54
C LEU A 78 -3.53 8.54 9.77
N ALA A 79 -4.71 8.56 9.23
CA ALA A 79 -5.61 9.71 9.39
C ALA A 79 -6.15 9.82 10.81
#